data_fe4b4fedff8eb177eb446f45268c0275
#
_entry.id   fe4b4fedff8eb177eb446f45268c0275
#
_cell.length_a   1.000
_cell.length_b   1.000
_cell.length_c   1.000
_cell.angle_alpha   90.00
_cell.angle_beta   90.00
_cell.angle_gamma   90.00
#
_symmetry.space_group_name_H-M   'P 1'
#
loop_
_entity.id
_entity.type
_entity.pdbx_description
1 polymer ?
#
loop_
_entity_poly.entity_id
_entity_poly.type
_entity_poly.pdbx_seq_one_letter_code
_entity_poly.pdbx_strand_id
1 'polypeptide(L)'
;NFTHDSVVVSGPHGNAMIDDVVLSTNRYDIHVHVVPGFYGVSFEGSVPCRKTIGPSGSDITAAAVGKFYQGHGDTDQVIIYTDVDGIYTADPRTVPDASIIPFMSRKEAVALGHAGGKVLHPRTPLFLFGTDVGLCVRRMGHEDGGTWVTMKGAGREIPLAVGLVSDQKMVTIIGYHMQGIPGIAADVFQTIATRGVSVSLITQSCTECAISFTLPETETISL
;
A
#
# COMPACT_ATOMS: atom_id res chain seq x y z
N ASN A 1 20.00 16.59 17.32
CA ASN A 1 20.30 15.30 17.95
C ASN A 1 18.99 14.64 18.32
N PHE A 2 18.59 13.59 17.59
CA PHE A 2 17.49 12.73 17.99
C PHE A 2 17.99 11.87 19.15
N THR A 3 17.34 11.98 20.29
CA THR A 3 17.63 11.15 21.47
C THR A 3 16.64 10.00 21.63
N HIS A 4 15.71 9.84 20.67
CA HIS A 4 14.64 8.84 20.73
C HIS A 4 14.48 8.16 19.37
N ASP A 5 14.13 6.88 19.42
CA ASP A 5 13.78 6.08 18.27
C ASP A 5 12.66 6.75 17.49
N SER A 6 12.86 7.00 16.22
CA SER A 6 11.92 7.70 15.38
C SER A 6 12.05 7.35 13.91
N VAL A 7 10.95 7.50 13.21
CA VAL A 7 10.90 7.40 11.75
C VAL A 7 10.90 8.81 11.19
N VAL A 8 11.82 9.12 10.29
CA VAL A 8 11.89 10.40 9.60
C VAL A 8 11.01 10.35 8.37
N VAL A 9 10.18 11.35 8.19
CA VAL A 9 9.20 11.41 7.09
C VAL A 9 9.20 12.75 6.39
N SER A 10 8.86 12.74 5.10
CA SER A 10 8.59 13.93 4.29
C SER A 10 7.22 13.87 3.62
N GLY A 11 6.79 14.98 3.01
CA GLY A 11 5.52 15.05 2.29
C GLY A 11 4.34 15.55 3.14
N PRO A 12 3.11 15.44 2.63
CA PRO A 12 1.94 15.98 3.30
C PRO A 12 1.50 15.14 4.50
N HIS A 13 0.90 15.81 5.49
CA HIS A 13 0.26 15.12 6.61
C HIS A 13 -0.85 14.18 6.11
N GLY A 14 -0.94 12.97 6.66
CA GLY A 14 -1.90 11.95 6.24
C GLY A 14 -1.44 11.07 5.06
N ASN A 15 -0.33 11.43 4.40
CA ASN A 15 0.29 10.63 3.33
C ASN A 15 1.81 10.85 3.27
N ALA A 16 2.45 10.96 4.42
CA ALA A 16 3.89 11.15 4.47
C ALA A 16 4.63 9.90 4.00
N MET A 17 5.81 10.12 3.41
CA MET A 17 6.74 9.07 3.00
C MET A 17 7.80 8.89 4.07
N ILE A 18 8.22 7.65 4.30
CA ILE A 18 9.36 7.38 5.19
C ILE A 18 10.63 7.59 4.39
N ASP A 19 11.47 8.49 4.88
CA ASP A 19 12.77 8.81 4.30
C ASP A 19 13.88 8.03 5.00
N ASP A 20 13.78 7.90 6.33
CA ASP A 20 14.82 7.26 7.14
C ASP A 20 14.23 6.66 8.43
N VAL A 21 14.97 5.76 9.06
CA VAL A 21 14.70 5.18 10.37
C VAL A 21 15.89 5.43 11.27
N VAL A 22 15.65 6.15 12.36
CA VAL A 22 16.67 6.45 13.36
C VAL A 22 16.32 5.72 14.64
N LEU A 23 17.15 4.75 15.01
CA LEU A 23 17.00 4.01 16.26
C LEU A 23 18.27 4.21 17.11
N SER A 24 18.07 4.37 18.41
CA SER A 24 19.17 4.46 19.36
C SER A 24 19.78 3.07 19.53
N THR A 25 20.86 2.81 18.83
CA THR A 25 21.55 1.51 18.85
C THR A 25 22.59 1.46 19.96
N ASN A 26 22.15 1.43 21.21
CA ASN A 26 23.02 0.88 22.25
C ASN A 26 22.86 -0.65 22.23
N ARG A 27 23.59 -1.30 21.31
CA ARG A 27 23.42 -2.70 20.85
C ARG A 27 23.61 -3.78 21.94
N TYR A 28 24.13 -3.42 23.10
CA TYR A 28 24.64 -4.41 24.05
C TYR A 28 23.69 -4.76 25.19
N ASP A 29 22.59 -4.00 25.39
CA ASP A 29 21.71 -4.18 26.54
C ASP A 29 20.20 -4.20 26.24
N ILE A 30 19.75 -4.08 24.97
CA ILE A 30 18.34 -3.97 24.65
C ILE A 30 17.85 -5.26 23.97
N HIS A 31 17.04 -6.04 24.70
CA HIS A 31 16.40 -7.24 24.19
C HIS A 31 15.11 -6.96 23.40
N VAL A 32 14.48 -5.81 23.60
CA VAL A 32 13.22 -5.42 22.95
C VAL A 32 13.24 -3.92 22.64
N HIS A 33 13.04 -3.56 21.38
CA HIS A 33 12.81 -2.18 20.92
C HIS A 33 11.32 -1.97 20.64
N VAL A 34 10.72 -0.95 21.24
CA VAL A 34 9.36 -0.53 20.95
C VAL A 34 9.39 0.76 20.16
N VAL A 35 9.02 0.68 18.88
CA VAL A 35 9.01 1.81 17.95
C VAL A 35 7.57 2.21 17.68
N PRO A 36 7.17 3.49 17.87
CA PRO A 36 5.83 3.95 17.51
C PRO A 36 5.66 3.93 15.99
N GLY A 37 4.58 3.32 15.53
CA GLY A 37 4.20 3.30 14.12
C GLY A 37 3.20 4.40 13.77
N PHE A 38 2.75 4.42 12.49
CA PHE A 38 1.71 5.29 11.94
C PHE A 38 2.11 6.75 11.71
N TYR A 39 3.07 7.28 12.45
CA TYR A 39 3.57 8.65 12.26
C TYR A 39 5.10 8.68 12.28
N GLY A 40 5.65 9.75 11.75
CA GLY A 40 7.07 10.05 11.81
C GLY A 40 7.31 11.52 12.16
N VAL A 41 8.58 11.87 12.25
CA VAL A 41 9.04 13.23 12.49
C VAL A 41 9.54 13.83 11.17
N SER A 42 9.07 15.01 10.86
CA SER A 42 9.53 15.84 9.74
C SER A 42 10.07 17.14 10.29
N PHE A 43 10.81 17.89 9.48
CA PHE A 43 11.34 19.19 9.87
C PHE A 43 10.80 20.30 8.98
N GLU A 44 10.26 21.33 9.60
CA GLU A 44 9.93 22.59 8.95
C GLU A 44 10.94 23.65 9.40
N GLY A 45 12.01 23.81 8.61
CA GLY A 45 13.22 24.50 9.05
C GLY A 45 13.94 23.68 10.13
N SER A 46 14.11 24.26 11.32
CA SER A 46 14.72 23.58 12.49
C SER A 46 13.68 23.04 13.49
N VAL A 47 12.40 23.19 13.22
CA VAL A 47 11.33 22.77 14.14
C VAL A 47 10.85 21.37 13.78
N PRO A 48 10.94 20.39 14.71
CA PRO A 48 10.39 19.07 14.49
C PRO A 48 8.86 19.10 14.53
N CYS A 49 8.21 18.51 13.55
CA CYS A 49 6.77 18.34 13.50
C CYS A 49 6.40 16.87 13.24
N ARG A 50 5.26 16.42 13.78
CA ARG A 50 4.76 15.06 13.57
C ARG A 50 3.87 15.03 12.33
N LYS A 51 4.09 14.05 11.45
CA LYS A 51 3.25 13.80 10.29
C LYS A 51 2.81 12.35 10.26
N THR A 52 1.54 12.10 9.99
CA THR A 52 1.02 10.75 9.82
C THR A 52 1.32 10.21 8.44
N ILE A 53 1.64 8.92 8.37
CA ILE A 53 1.97 8.21 7.13
C ILE A 53 0.68 7.89 6.34
N GLY A 54 -0.46 7.89 7.02
CA GLY A 54 -1.76 7.58 6.43
C GLY A 54 -2.21 6.14 6.72
N PRO A 55 -3.22 5.64 5.99
CA PRO A 55 -3.74 4.29 6.19
C PRO A 55 -2.66 3.23 6.16
N SER A 56 -2.74 2.25 7.07
CA SER A 56 -1.73 1.19 7.29
C SER A 56 -0.30 1.70 7.55
N GLY A 57 -0.19 2.92 8.07
CA GLY A 57 1.12 3.53 8.37
C GLY A 57 1.95 2.73 9.37
N SER A 58 1.32 1.98 10.29
CA SER A 58 2.01 1.07 11.22
C SER A 58 2.71 -0.08 10.49
N ASP A 59 2.05 -0.68 9.49
CA ASP A 59 2.60 -1.78 8.69
C ASP A 59 3.78 -1.29 7.83
N ILE A 60 3.63 -0.09 7.27
CA ILE A 60 4.69 0.57 6.50
C ILE A 60 5.90 0.86 7.41
N THR A 61 5.66 1.34 8.63
CA THR A 61 6.70 1.56 9.62
C THR A 61 7.41 0.26 9.97
N ALA A 62 6.67 -0.83 10.21
CA ALA A 62 7.25 -2.13 10.51
C ALA A 62 8.17 -2.63 9.38
N ALA A 63 7.74 -2.47 8.13
CA ALA A 63 8.56 -2.83 6.96
C ALA A 63 9.84 -1.97 6.87
N ALA A 64 9.73 -0.67 7.14
CA ALA A 64 10.89 0.23 7.13
C ALA A 64 11.89 -0.11 8.23
N VAL A 65 11.41 -0.40 9.44
CA VAL A 65 12.23 -0.85 10.58
C VAL A 65 12.90 -2.20 10.28
N GLY A 66 12.16 -3.15 9.68
CA GLY A 66 12.73 -4.43 9.27
C GLY A 66 13.86 -4.26 8.24
N LYS A 67 13.67 -3.39 7.26
CA LYS A 67 14.72 -3.05 6.28
C LYS A 67 15.95 -2.43 6.95
N PHE A 68 15.74 -1.55 7.93
CA PHE A 68 16.83 -0.93 8.71
C PHE A 68 17.65 -2.00 9.44
N TYR A 69 17.00 -2.92 10.16
CA TYR A 69 17.69 -3.97 10.91
C TYR A 69 18.39 -4.98 9.99
N GLN A 70 17.82 -5.32 8.84
CA GLN A 70 18.51 -6.17 7.87
C GLN A 70 19.81 -5.54 7.38
N GLY A 71 19.81 -4.22 7.13
CA GLY A 71 21.03 -3.49 6.76
C GLY A 71 22.15 -3.57 7.80
N HIS A 72 21.79 -3.92 9.04
CA HIS A 72 22.73 -4.13 10.16
C HIS A 72 22.95 -5.62 10.47
N GLY A 73 22.32 -6.56 9.74
CA GLY A 73 22.48 -7.99 9.91
C GLY A 73 21.66 -8.58 11.07
N ASP A 74 20.66 -7.85 11.58
CA ASP A 74 19.95 -8.19 12.81
C ASP A 74 18.53 -8.77 12.60
N THR A 75 18.00 -8.77 11.38
CA THR A 75 16.68 -9.37 11.11
C THR A 75 16.56 -9.93 9.70
N ASP A 76 15.77 -10.98 9.55
CA ASP A 76 15.42 -11.65 8.30
C ASP A 76 13.90 -11.64 8.04
N GLN A 77 13.08 -11.15 8.99
CA GLN A 77 11.63 -11.19 8.88
C GLN A 77 10.93 -10.03 9.59
N VAL A 78 9.77 -9.66 9.04
CA VAL A 78 8.79 -8.75 9.62
C VAL A 78 7.47 -9.50 9.75
N ILE A 79 6.81 -9.44 10.89
CA ILE A 79 5.52 -10.08 11.12
C ILE A 79 4.48 -9.00 11.39
N ILE A 80 3.43 -8.96 10.56
CA ILE A 80 2.26 -8.12 10.77
C ILE A 80 1.18 -8.95 11.43
N TYR A 81 0.85 -8.62 12.67
CA TYR A 81 -0.28 -9.21 13.36
C TYR A 81 -1.56 -8.44 13.05
N THR A 82 -2.59 -9.16 12.63
CA THR A 82 -3.89 -8.62 12.22
C THR A 82 -5.03 -9.47 12.80
N ASP A 83 -6.27 -9.08 12.52
CA ASP A 83 -7.49 -9.77 12.93
C ASP A 83 -7.91 -10.93 11.99
N VAL A 84 -7.19 -11.12 10.88
CA VAL A 84 -7.41 -12.22 9.93
C VAL A 84 -6.24 -13.19 9.94
N ASP A 85 -6.50 -14.45 9.54
CA ASP A 85 -5.50 -15.53 9.60
C ASP A 85 -4.41 -15.43 8.51
N GLY A 86 -4.58 -14.54 7.54
CA GLY A 86 -3.65 -14.30 6.43
C GLY A 86 -4.34 -13.59 5.28
N ILE A 87 -3.71 -13.61 4.11
CA ILE A 87 -4.27 -13.06 2.87
C ILE A 87 -5.01 -14.19 2.15
N TYR A 88 -6.27 -13.95 1.81
CA TYR A 88 -7.15 -14.93 1.18
C TYR A 88 -7.19 -14.77 -0.34
N THR A 89 -7.59 -15.85 -1.03
CA THR A 89 -7.79 -15.85 -2.49
C THR A 89 -8.93 -14.95 -2.95
N ALA A 90 -9.86 -14.61 -2.06
CA ALA A 90 -10.93 -13.61 -2.21
C ALA A 90 -11.37 -13.15 -0.82
N ASP A 91 -12.24 -12.14 -0.71
CA ASP A 91 -12.84 -11.77 0.58
C ASP A 91 -13.75 -12.89 1.09
N PRO A 92 -13.43 -13.56 2.22
CA PRO A 92 -14.19 -14.71 2.72
C PRO A 92 -15.62 -14.34 3.14
N ARG A 93 -15.91 -13.05 3.36
CA ARG A 93 -17.28 -12.57 3.63
C ARG A 93 -18.16 -12.61 2.38
N THR A 94 -17.54 -12.55 1.20
CA THR A 94 -18.23 -12.58 -0.10
C THR A 94 -18.12 -13.96 -0.75
N VAL A 95 -16.99 -14.63 -0.57
CA VAL A 95 -16.70 -15.96 -1.13
C VAL A 95 -16.35 -16.91 0.02
N PRO A 96 -17.33 -17.68 0.54
CA PRO A 96 -17.12 -18.56 1.69
C PRO A 96 -16.01 -19.61 1.51
N ASP A 97 -15.79 -20.04 0.27
CA ASP A 97 -14.76 -21.04 -0.09
C ASP A 97 -13.36 -20.41 -0.31
N ALA A 98 -13.21 -19.11 -0.02
CA ALA A 98 -11.90 -18.46 -0.10
C ALA A 98 -10.91 -19.11 0.86
N SER A 99 -9.73 -19.43 0.38
CA SER A 99 -8.66 -20.06 1.14
C SER A 99 -7.48 -19.13 1.37
N ILE A 100 -6.73 -19.36 2.44
CA ILE A 100 -5.52 -18.60 2.73
C ILE A 100 -4.44 -18.93 1.68
N ILE A 101 -3.76 -17.90 1.23
CA ILE A 101 -2.59 -17.99 0.35
C ILE A 101 -1.35 -18.16 1.24
N PRO A 102 -0.74 -19.34 1.31
CA PRO A 102 0.39 -19.53 2.21
C PRO A 102 1.64 -18.75 1.80
N PHE A 103 1.87 -18.59 0.49
CA PHE A 103 3.02 -17.87 -0.05
C PHE A 103 2.64 -17.04 -1.26
N MET A 104 3.13 -15.80 -1.30
CA MET A 104 3.01 -14.90 -2.47
C MET A 104 4.29 -14.08 -2.65
N SER A 105 4.50 -13.59 -3.86
CA SER A 105 5.58 -12.65 -4.13
C SER A 105 5.20 -11.23 -3.69
N ARG A 106 6.20 -10.38 -3.46
CA ARG A 106 5.96 -8.95 -3.19
C ARG A 106 5.20 -8.26 -4.32
N LYS A 107 5.45 -8.65 -5.57
CA LYS A 107 4.73 -8.11 -6.74
C LYS A 107 3.25 -8.47 -6.70
N GLU A 108 2.93 -9.72 -6.37
CA GLU A 108 1.54 -10.18 -6.22
C GLU A 108 0.85 -9.48 -5.06
N ALA A 109 1.53 -9.29 -3.92
CA ALA A 109 0.98 -8.57 -2.78
C ALA A 109 0.68 -7.10 -3.11
N VAL A 110 1.57 -6.42 -3.84
CA VAL A 110 1.35 -5.05 -4.33
C VAL A 110 0.16 -5.00 -5.29
N ALA A 111 0.13 -5.92 -6.27
CA ALA A 111 -0.95 -5.98 -7.25
C ALA A 111 -2.32 -6.23 -6.59
N LEU A 112 -2.38 -7.18 -5.64
CA LEU A 112 -3.61 -7.48 -4.90
C LEU A 112 -4.06 -6.27 -4.05
N GLY A 113 -3.14 -5.58 -3.39
CA GLY A 113 -3.45 -4.36 -2.63
C GLY A 113 -4.06 -3.26 -3.52
N HIS A 114 -3.53 -3.06 -4.73
CA HIS A 114 -4.11 -2.13 -5.70
C HIS A 114 -5.46 -2.62 -6.27
N ALA A 115 -5.67 -3.92 -6.35
CA ALA A 115 -6.93 -4.52 -6.79
C ALA A 115 -8.03 -4.53 -5.71
N GLY A 116 -7.81 -3.86 -4.57
CA GLY A 116 -8.80 -3.76 -3.48
C GLY A 116 -8.61 -4.76 -2.34
N GLY A 117 -7.48 -5.47 -2.29
CA GLY A 117 -7.10 -6.29 -1.13
C GLY A 117 -6.92 -5.40 0.10
N LYS A 118 -7.64 -5.71 1.19
CA LYS A 118 -7.71 -4.83 2.38
C LYS A 118 -6.75 -5.24 3.51
N VAL A 119 -6.10 -6.40 3.40
CA VAL A 119 -5.29 -6.96 4.50
C VAL A 119 -3.92 -6.33 4.58
N LEU A 120 -3.30 -6.03 3.44
CA LEU A 120 -1.97 -5.46 3.37
C LEU A 120 -1.95 -4.27 2.40
N HIS A 121 -1.51 -3.12 2.89
CA HIS A 121 -1.37 -1.93 2.04
C HIS A 121 -0.22 -2.13 1.04
N PRO A 122 -0.40 -1.78 -0.26
CA PRO A 122 0.61 -2.04 -1.30
C PRO A 122 1.97 -1.36 -1.03
N ARG A 123 2.01 -0.27 -0.27
CA ARG A 123 3.26 0.39 0.13
C ARG A 123 4.11 -0.47 1.07
N THR A 124 3.51 -1.35 1.88
CA THR A 124 4.25 -2.16 2.87
C THR A 124 5.25 -3.12 2.20
N PRO A 125 4.85 -4.00 1.27
CA PRO A 125 5.82 -4.85 0.58
C PRO A 125 6.78 -4.07 -0.33
N LEU A 126 6.40 -2.86 -0.80
CA LEU A 126 7.28 -1.99 -1.61
C LEU A 126 8.53 -1.57 -0.83
N PHE A 127 8.42 -1.29 0.47
CA PHE A 127 9.57 -0.94 1.30
C PHE A 127 10.64 -2.04 1.36
N LEU A 128 10.22 -3.29 1.22
CA LEU A 128 11.10 -4.46 1.30
C LEU A 128 11.70 -4.87 -0.06
N PHE A 129 11.40 -4.17 -1.16
CA PHE A 129 12.09 -4.44 -2.43
C PHE A 129 13.59 -4.19 -2.31
N GLY A 130 14.38 -5.09 -2.89
CA GLY A 130 15.83 -5.05 -2.80
C GLY A 130 16.41 -5.58 -1.47
N THR A 131 15.59 -6.19 -0.62
CA THR A 131 16.00 -6.86 0.62
C THR A 131 15.63 -8.33 0.60
N ASP A 132 16.22 -9.13 1.49
CA ASP A 132 15.83 -10.54 1.69
C ASP A 132 14.85 -10.73 2.87
N VAL A 133 14.41 -9.65 3.52
CA VAL A 133 13.49 -9.69 4.64
C VAL A 133 12.16 -10.33 4.23
N GLY A 134 11.77 -11.42 4.88
CA GLY A 134 10.45 -12.01 4.73
C GLY A 134 9.38 -11.16 5.41
N LEU A 135 8.19 -11.04 4.81
CA LEU A 135 7.04 -10.40 5.44
C LEU A 135 5.96 -11.46 5.67
N CYS A 136 5.55 -11.65 6.92
CA CYS A 136 4.46 -12.55 7.28
C CYS A 136 3.25 -11.75 7.75
N VAL A 137 2.07 -12.11 7.27
CA VAL A 137 0.79 -11.55 7.72
C VAL A 137 -0.01 -12.67 8.37
N ARG A 138 -0.36 -12.53 9.65
CA ARG A 138 -1.08 -13.56 10.39
C ARG A 138 -1.88 -13.02 11.57
N ARG A 139 -2.80 -13.83 12.08
CA ARG A 139 -3.55 -13.54 13.30
C ARG A 139 -2.65 -13.68 14.53
N MET A 140 -2.81 -12.79 15.49
CA MET A 140 -2.16 -12.91 16.80
C MET A 140 -2.58 -14.22 17.50
N GLY A 141 -1.58 -14.94 18.04
CA GLY A 141 -1.79 -16.24 18.69
C GLY A 141 -1.87 -17.44 17.74
N HIS A 142 -1.73 -17.25 16.42
CA HIS A 142 -1.69 -18.32 15.41
C HIS A 142 -0.31 -18.37 14.75
N GLU A 143 0.66 -18.90 15.47
CA GLU A 143 2.07 -18.80 15.08
C GLU A 143 2.47 -19.66 13.88
N ASP A 144 1.73 -20.74 13.64
CA ASP A 144 2.01 -21.72 12.57
C ASP A 144 1.33 -21.40 11.24
N GLY A 145 0.53 -20.29 11.19
CA GLY A 145 -0.27 -19.91 10.04
C GLY A 145 0.19 -18.60 9.38
N GLY A 146 -0.64 -18.12 8.46
CA GLY A 146 -0.47 -16.84 7.81
C GLY A 146 -0.05 -16.90 6.34
N THR A 147 0.22 -15.73 5.79
CA THR A 147 0.72 -15.56 4.43
C THR A 147 2.14 -15.02 4.47
N TRP A 148 3.06 -15.72 3.86
CA TRP A 148 4.43 -15.26 3.65
C TRP A 148 4.55 -14.52 2.33
N VAL A 149 5.01 -13.29 2.39
CA VAL A 149 5.30 -12.44 1.23
C VAL A 149 6.81 -12.35 1.07
N THR A 150 7.32 -12.95 -0.01
CA THR A 150 8.76 -13.08 -0.27
C THR A 150 9.13 -12.49 -1.64
N MET A 151 10.41 -12.49 -1.99
CA MET A 151 10.87 -12.02 -3.30
C MET A 151 10.25 -12.81 -4.46
N LYS A 152 10.17 -14.13 -4.36
CA LYS A 152 9.83 -15.04 -5.48
C LYS A 152 8.40 -15.58 -5.43
N GLY A 153 7.74 -15.56 -4.26
CA GLY A 153 6.43 -16.23 -4.11
C GLY A 153 6.51 -17.74 -4.34
N ALA A 154 5.36 -18.35 -4.64
CA ALA A 154 5.25 -19.81 -4.85
C ALA A 154 5.46 -20.26 -6.32
N GLY A 155 5.75 -19.35 -7.25
CA GLY A 155 5.99 -19.69 -8.68
C GLY A 155 4.78 -20.32 -9.38
N ARG A 156 3.57 -19.78 -9.16
CA ARG A 156 2.32 -20.33 -9.70
C ARG A 156 2.03 -19.80 -11.11
N GLU A 157 1.42 -20.65 -11.94
CA GLU A 157 0.96 -20.30 -13.30
C GLU A 157 -0.54 -19.89 -13.36
N ILE A 158 -1.26 -19.97 -12.22
CA ILE A 158 -2.71 -19.69 -12.14
C ILE A 158 -2.95 -18.37 -11.40
N PRO A 159 -4.11 -17.71 -11.64
CA PRO A 159 -4.51 -16.53 -10.87
C PRO A 159 -4.44 -16.79 -9.37
N LEU A 160 -3.81 -15.88 -8.64
CA LEU A 160 -3.55 -16.05 -7.20
C LEU A 160 -4.77 -15.68 -6.36
N ALA A 161 -5.40 -14.56 -6.69
CA ALA A 161 -6.50 -13.98 -5.93
C ALA A 161 -7.37 -13.07 -6.79
N VAL A 162 -8.55 -12.78 -6.25
CA VAL A 162 -9.50 -11.80 -6.79
C VAL A 162 -9.65 -10.66 -5.79
N GLY A 163 -9.36 -9.43 -6.22
CA GLY A 163 -9.65 -8.21 -5.47
C GLY A 163 -10.98 -7.61 -5.91
N LEU A 164 -11.71 -7.02 -4.96
CA LEU A 164 -12.96 -6.30 -5.22
C LEU A 164 -12.86 -4.89 -4.64
N VAL A 165 -13.06 -3.89 -5.50
CA VAL A 165 -13.26 -2.50 -5.08
C VAL A 165 -14.74 -2.18 -5.23
N SER A 166 -15.44 -2.02 -4.11
CA SER A 166 -16.86 -1.62 -4.06
C SER A 166 -17.01 -0.08 -4.13
N ASP A 167 -18.26 0.36 -4.20
CA ASP A 167 -18.65 1.77 -4.08
C ASP A 167 -17.94 2.68 -5.12
N GLN A 168 -17.94 2.20 -6.36
CA GLN A 168 -17.39 2.92 -7.51
C GLN A 168 -18.49 3.31 -8.48
N LYS A 169 -18.44 4.55 -8.98
CA LYS A 169 -19.22 5.01 -10.11
C LYS A 169 -18.38 4.97 -11.38
N MET A 170 -18.97 4.49 -12.47
CA MET A 170 -18.36 4.62 -13.79
C MET A 170 -18.95 5.84 -14.51
N VAL A 171 -18.08 6.71 -14.95
CA VAL A 171 -18.44 7.87 -15.80
C VAL A 171 -17.90 7.62 -17.19
N THR A 172 -18.76 7.80 -18.21
CA THR A 172 -18.36 7.70 -19.61
C THR A 172 -18.66 8.99 -20.32
N ILE A 173 -17.65 9.60 -20.90
CA ILE A 173 -17.76 10.77 -21.75
C ILE A 173 -17.77 10.27 -23.20
N ILE A 174 -18.82 10.62 -23.94
CA ILE A 174 -19.01 10.19 -25.33
C ILE A 174 -19.07 11.44 -26.22
N GLY A 175 -18.26 11.44 -27.28
CA GLY A 175 -18.27 12.51 -28.26
C GLY A 175 -17.79 12.02 -29.62
N TYR A 176 -18.68 12.00 -30.62
CA TYR A 176 -18.33 11.55 -31.97
C TYR A 176 -17.24 12.40 -32.65
N HIS A 177 -17.07 13.64 -32.18
CA HIS A 177 -16.05 14.56 -32.72
C HIS A 177 -14.73 14.55 -31.93
N MET A 178 -14.56 13.63 -30.95
CA MET A 178 -13.31 13.53 -30.19
C MET A 178 -12.20 12.79 -30.96
N GLN A 179 -12.57 11.99 -31.94
CA GLN A 179 -11.63 11.19 -32.71
C GLN A 179 -10.60 12.06 -33.46
N GLY A 180 -9.33 11.72 -33.29
CA GLY A 180 -8.23 12.41 -33.96
C GLY A 180 -7.93 13.83 -33.44
N ILE A 181 -8.59 14.27 -32.35
CA ILE A 181 -8.28 15.56 -31.71
C ILE A 181 -7.33 15.35 -30.54
N PRO A 182 -6.07 15.78 -30.63
CA PRO A 182 -5.11 15.70 -29.52
C PRO A 182 -5.58 16.53 -28.33
N GLY A 183 -5.35 16.00 -27.11
CA GLY A 183 -5.53 16.77 -25.88
C GLY A 183 -6.86 16.55 -25.14
N ILE A 184 -7.90 15.98 -25.75
CA ILE A 184 -9.22 15.77 -25.13
C ILE A 184 -9.11 15.02 -23.80
N ALA A 185 -8.35 13.93 -23.73
CA ALA A 185 -8.15 13.20 -22.48
C ALA A 185 -7.44 14.06 -21.42
N ALA A 186 -6.47 14.87 -21.83
CA ALA A 186 -5.77 15.78 -20.92
C ALA A 186 -6.72 16.81 -20.32
N ASP A 187 -7.57 17.43 -21.10
CA ASP A 187 -8.54 18.41 -20.63
C ASP A 187 -9.57 17.81 -19.66
N VAL A 188 -10.06 16.60 -19.97
CA VAL A 188 -10.97 15.85 -19.10
C VAL A 188 -10.31 15.60 -17.73
N PHE A 189 -9.14 14.98 -17.71
CA PHE A 189 -8.49 14.63 -16.46
C PHE A 189 -7.90 15.82 -15.71
N GLN A 190 -7.49 16.88 -16.41
CA GLN A 190 -7.12 18.14 -15.77
C GLN A 190 -8.31 18.78 -15.04
N THR A 191 -9.50 18.76 -15.65
CA THR A 191 -10.73 19.26 -15.03
C THR A 191 -11.10 18.47 -13.78
N ILE A 192 -10.93 17.15 -13.78
CA ILE A 192 -11.17 16.29 -12.62
C ILE A 192 -10.13 16.56 -11.52
N ALA A 193 -8.86 16.67 -11.89
CA ALA A 193 -7.76 16.90 -10.97
C ALA A 193 -7.88 18.26 -10.24
N THR A 194 -8.34 19.32 -10.91
CA THR A 194 -8.55 20.64 -10.27
C THR A 194 -9.61 20.61 -9.18
N ARG A 195 -10.48 19.60 -9.17
CA ARG A 195 -11.49 19.37 -8.13
C ARG A 195 -11.02 18.42 -7.02
N GLY A 196 -9.77 17.97 -7.07
CA GLY A 196 -9.19 17.07 -6.07
C GLY A 196 -9.72 15.63 -6.13
N VAL A 197 -10.42 15.25 -7.21
CA VAL A 197 -10.99 13.93 -7.38
C VAL A 197 -9.96 12.97 -7.98
N SER A 198 -9.78 11.80 -7.35
CA SER A 198 -8.91 10.73 -7.84
C SER A 198 -9.71 9.72 -8.65
N VAL A 199 -9.17 9.30 -9.81
CA VAL A 199 -9.76 8.26 -10.66
C VAL A 199 -9.00 6.94 -10.49
N SER A 200 -9.72 5.81 -10.54
CA SER A 200 -9.12 4.48 -10.30
C SER A 200 -8.86 3.72 -11.59
N LEU A 201 -9.87 3.57 -12.43
CA LEU A 201 -9.78 2.89 -13.73
C LEU A 201 -9.95 3.93 -14.84
N ILE A 202 -9.12 3.84 -15.87
CA ILE A 202 -9.26 4.66 -17.08
C ILE A 202 -9.26 3.72 -18.26
N THR A 203 -10.25 3.83 -19.13
CA THR A 203 -10.32 3.11 -20.40
C THR A 203 -10.81 4.04 -21.51
N GLN A 204 -10.27 3.86 -22.68
CA GLN A 204 -10.66 4.59 -23.89
C GLN A 204 -11.01 3.60 -24.98
N SER A 205 -12.05 3.87 -25.75
CA SER A 205 -12.40 3.04 -26.89
C SER A 205 -11.37 3.15 -28.00
N CYS A 206 -11.18 2.10 -28.77
CA CYS A 206 -10.29 2.12 -29.94
C CYS A 206 -10.74 3.10 -31.04
N THR A 207 -12.00 3.53 -31.00
CA THR A 207 -12.55 4.54 -31.90
C THR A 207 -12.31 5.98 -31.40
N GLU A 208 -11.68 6.15 -30.22
CA GLU A 208 -11.44 7.45 -29.56
C GLU A 208 -12.71 8.27 -29.26
N CYS A 209 -13.91 7.68 -29.48
CA CYS A 209 -15.18 8.37 -29.26
C CYS A 209 -15.71 8.31 -27.84
N ALA A 210 -15.07 7.53 -26.97
CA ALA A 210 -15.50 7.39 -25.57
C ALA A 210 -14.30 7.24 -24.63
N ILE A 211 -14.34 7.98 -23.53
CA ILE A 211 -13.42 7.86 -22.40
C ILE A 211 -14.23 7.47 -21.18
N SER A 212 -13.92 6.34 -20.56
CA SER A 212 -14.56 5.89 -19.32
C SER A 212 -13.54 5.89 -18.18
N PHE A 213 -14.00 6.23 -17.00
CA PHE A 213 -13.21 6.15 -15.78
C PHE A 213 -14.09 5.87 -14.57
N THR A 214 -13.50 5.34 -13.49
CA THR A 214 -14.20 5.10 -12.23
C THR A 214 -13.71 6.06 -11.16
N LEU A 215 -14.61 6.42 -10.27
CA LEU A 215 -14.37 7.26 -9.10
C LEU A 215 -15.18 6.75 -7.91
N PRO A 216 -14.80 7.07 -6.66
CA PRO A 216 -15.57 6.72 -5.48
C PRO A 216 -17.01 7.22 -5.57
N GLU A 217 -17.98 6.43 -5.11
CA GLU A 217 -19.40 6.77 -5.16
C GLU A 217 -19.73 8.07 -4.40
N THR A 218 -18.94 8.37 -3.36
CA THR A 218 -19.08 9.59 -2.56
C THR A 218 -18.71 10.87 -3.31
N GLU A 219 -17.94 10.75 -4.39
CA GLU A 219 -17.54 11.90 -5.19
C GLU A 219 -18.64 12.31 -6.17
N THR A 220 -18.92 13.59 -6.25
CA THR A 220 -19.87 14.16 -7.22
C THR A 220 -19.11 15.09 -8.16
N ILE A 221 -19.10 14.75 -9.44
CA ILE A 221 -18.62 15.66 -10.49
C ILE A 221 -19.86 16.40 -11.03
N SER A 222 -20.04 17.64 -10.62
CA SER A 222 -20.90 18.57 -11.36
C SER A 222 -20.09 19.10 -12.55
N LEU A 223 -20.45 18.64 -13.72
CA LEU A 223 -19.90 19.09 -15.01
C LEU A 223 -20.41 20.47 -15.35
#